data_3bb994ae6504b895e75b82bf6ab78cdb
#
_entry.id   3bb994ae6504b895e75b82bf6ab78cdb
#
_cell.length_a   1.000
_cell.length_b   1.000
_cell.length_c   1.000
_cell.angle_alpha   90.00
_cell.angle_beta   90.00
_cell.angle_gamma   90.00
#
_symmetry.space_group_name_H-M   'P 1'
#
loop_
_entity.id
_entity.type
_entity.pdbx_description
1 polymer ?
#
loop_
_entity_poly.entity_id
_entity_poly.type
_entity_poly.pdbx_seq_one_letter_code
_entity_poly.pdbx_strand_id
1 'polypeptide(L)'
;MVIWHGFCLLNEYQINFLGGNYMPQTTMVLKNARIYTMDGRVEEAVAIAGDKIAKVGSNQEIESWQGENTRVIDMGGRTIVPGFNDTHTHLVGYGNSLRYVNLENCLSCEEMCERIKNFIEDKQIPEGEWVFGRGWNQNIFPGGAFPTKEDLDKVSDKHLILIIRTCGHVGIANTMALTDAKVTKETYLPGGQFDKGEDGEPNGVIREAALEWFKRQRNPESARKELKQAIIRGGEEMLRYGVTTVHTEDTYDLGYPGDFMDIYQAYQELAADKKLPLRIYQKISLPTGKEVDEFLEGCSLRTGMGHDFYHIGPMKQWADGTMGARTAGMKEPYSDAPGTTGIYYYTDDELYDNIRKAHCAGMQVCIHTIGDGALEQVLNAYERVLQNFPKENHRHRLVHGQVGNLELYKRIAKLGLNINIQPASTSTDIPIMEDRLGSRAKYCHAWRTLTDLGVNLNASSDIPVETPNVFCGIYAVVTRKCLDHPELAPWNPHEKVTVMEALKFYTINGAYAAFEENIKGSITEGKLADMVILDRDPCAVDPEDLPKVQVDATILGGEIVYQRN
;
A
#
# COMPACT_ATOMS: atom_id res chain seq x y z
N MET A 1 -15.02 36.03 -10.71
CA MET A 1 -13.84 36.46 -11.47
C MET A 1 -12.77 36.85 -10.46
N VAL A 2 -12.01 35.88 -9.97
CA VAL A 2 -10.87 36.09 -9.08
C VAL A 2 -9.70 35.37 -9.71
N ILE A 3 -8.73 36.17 -10.14
CA ILE A 3 -7.52 35.77 -10.86
C ILE A 3 -6.56 35.21 -9.80
N TRP A 4 -6.27 33.92 -9.86
CA TRP A 4 -5.17 33.30 -9.10
C TRP A 4 -3.88 33.44 -9.89
N HIS A 5 -2.99 34.30 -9.40
CA HIS A 5 -1.60 34.34 -9.86
C HIS A 5 -0.84 33.15 -9.29
N GLY A 6 -0.37 32.27 -10.17
CA GLY A 6 0.53 31.19 -9.81
C GLY A 6 1.85 31.74 -9.27
N PHE A 7 2.20 31.37 -8.04
CA PHE A 7 3.56 31.51 -7.53
C PHE A 7 4.38 30.30 -8.00
N CYS A 8 5.12 30.51 -9.07
CA CYS A 8 6.22 29.67 -9.47
C CYS A 8 7.42 30.07 -8.59
N LEU A 9 7.66 29.34 -7.51
CA LEU A 9 8.91 29.47 -6.75
C LEU A 9 10.02 28.77 -7.55
N LEU A 10 10.63 29.50 -8.45
CA LEU A 10 11.95 29.18 -8.98
C LEU A 10 12.94 29.37 -7.82
N ASN A 11 13.50 28.27 -7.30
CA ASN A 11 14.69 28.32 -6.47
C ASN A 11 15.80 28.93 -7.34
N GLU A 12 16.20 30.15 -7.02
CA GLU A 12 17.37 30.82 -7.59
C GLU A 12 18.64 30.07 -7.14
N TYR A 13 19.06 29.09 -7.92
CA TYR A 13 20.46 28.72 -7.94
C TYR A 13 21.19 29.82 -8.73
N GLN A 14 21.92 30.68 -8.06
CA GLN A 14 22.87 31.60 -8.71
C GLN A 14 23.87 30.78 -9.53
N ILE A 15 23.68 30.74 -10.84
CA ILE A 15 24.64 30.16 -11.78
C ILE A 15 25.74 31.21 -12.01
N ASN A 16 26.85 31.06 -11.30
CA ASN A 16 28.10 31.74 -11.66
C ASN A 16 28.79 30.96 -12.79
N PHE A 17 28.62 31.44 -14.03
CA PHE A 17 29.37 30.97 -15.18
C PHE A 17 30.84 31.43 -15.05
N LEU A 18 31.69 30.62 -14.42
CA LEU A 18 33.15 30.64 -14.64
C LEU A 18 33.51 29.22 -15.10
N GLY A 19 34.08 29.10 -16.29
CA GLY A 19 34.37 27.86 -16.98
C GLY A 19 35.27 26.90 -16.20
N GLY A 20 34.67 26.06 -15.42
CA GLY A 20 35.22 24.89 -14.75
C GLY A 20 34.06 23.90 -14.59
N ASN A 21 34.32 22.63 -14.71
CA ASN A 21 33.33 21.56 -14.43
C ASN A 21 32.83 21.72 -12.99
N TYR A 22 31.66 22.34 -12.82
CA TYR A 22 31.05 22.50 -11.50
C TYR A 22 30.51 21.12 -11.09
N MET A 23 31.25 20.41 -10.25
CA MET A 23 30.71 19.24 -9.57
C MET A 23 29.78 19.72 -8.45
N PRO A 24 28.52 19.23 -8.40
CA PRO A 24 27.65 19.56 -7.27
C PRO A 24 28.31 19.09 -5.97
N GLN A 25 28.19 19.89 -4.91
CA GLN A 25 28.80 19.55 -3.62
C GLN A 25 28.22 18.23 -3.11
N THR A 26 29.03 17.19 -3.06
CA THR A 26 28.67 15.87 -2.56
C THR A 26 28.41 15.93 -1.06
N THR A 27 27.22 15.51 -0.64
CA THR A 27 26.81 15.49 0.77
C THR A 27 27.16 14.17 1.45
N MET A 28 27.03 13.05 0.70
CA MET A 28 27.32 11.71 1.20
C MET A 28 27.98 10.84 0.13
N VAL A 29 28.88 9.97 0.58
CA VAL A 29 29.46 8.89 -0.24
C VAL A 29 29.31 7.58 0.52
N LEU A 30 28.74 6.56 -0.16
CA LEU A 30 28.71 5.18 0.29
C LEU A 30 29.74 4.42 -0.55
N LYS A 31 30.70 3.75 0.09
CA LYS A 31 31.78 3.01 -0.58
C LYS A 31 31.94 1.59 -0.05
N ASN A 32 32.68 0.77 -0.76
CA ASN A 32 32.88 -0.65 -0.42
C ASN A 32 31.55 -1.40 -0.30
N ALA A 33 30.62 -1.13 -1.22
CA ALA A 33 29.32 -1.77 -1.30
C ALA A 33 29.24 -2.72 -2.49
N ARG A 34 28.18 -3.51 -2.54
CA ARG A 34 27.71 -4.17 -3.75
C ARG A 34 26.39 -3.52 -4.18
N ILE A 35 26.43 -2.70 -5.21
CA ILE A 35 25.30 -1.86 -5.64
C ILE A 35 24.64 -2.45 -6.87
N TYR A 36 23.43 -2.97 -6.73
CA TYR A 36 22.60 -3.37 -7.86
C TYR A 36 21.82 -2.14 -8.37
N THR A 37 22.26 -1.58 -9.48
CA THR A 37 21.73 -0.32 -9.99
C THR A 37 20.35 -0.40 -10.63
N MET A 38 19.89 -1.58 -11.02
CA MET A 38 18.65 -1.90 -11.77
C MET A 38 18.66 -1.39 -13.22
N ASP A 39 19.75 -0.81 -13.71
CA ASP A 39 19.98 -0.52 -15.14
C ASP A 39 20.91 -1.56 -15.82
N GLY A 40 21.26 -2.63 -15.11
CA GLY A 40 22.08 -3.75 -15.58
C GLY A 40 23.52 -3.73 -15.09
N ARG A 41 23.95 -2.69 -14.35
CA ARG A 41 25.28 -2.59 -13.75
C ARG A 41 25.28 -3.10 -12.31
N VAL A 42 26.47 -3.53 -11.86
CA VAL A 42 26.78 -3.77 -10.44
C VAL A 42 28.01 -2.93 -10.12
N GLU A 43 27.90 -2.03 -9.15
CA GLU A 43 28.92 -1.03 -8.83
C GLU A 43 29.36 -1.16 -7.37
N GLU A 44 30.41 -0.39 -6.97
CA GLU A 44 31.03 -0.48 -5.65
C GLU A 44 30.74 0.72 -4.75
N ALA A 45 30.43 1.88 -5.34
CA ALA A 45 30.26 3.12 -4.61
C ALA A 45 29.27 4.07 -5.29
N VAL A 46 28.68 4.97 -4.48
CA VAL A 46 27.77 6.02 -4.94
C VAL A 46 28.05 7.32 -4.20
N ALA A 47 28.07 8.43 -4.94
CA ALA A 47 28.12 9.79 -4.43
C ALA A 47 26.75 10.45 -4.54
N ILE A 48 26.29 11.12 -3.47
CA ILE A 48 25.01 11.78 -3.34
C ILE A 48 25.26 13.29 -3.17
N ALA A 49 24.53 14.11 -3.90
CA ALA A 49 24.53 15.56 -3.78
C ALA A 49 23.11 16.06 -3.53
N GLY A 50 22.83 16.50 -2.31
CA GLY A 50 21.47 16.82 -1.87
C GLY A 50 20.57 15.59 -1.96
N ASP A 51 19.49 15.70 -2.71
CA ASP A 51 18.50 14.64 -2.90
C ASP A 51 18.76 13.75 -4.14
N LYS A 52 19.88 13.95 -4.86
CA LYS A 52 20.17 13.28 -6.13
C LYS A 52 21.42 12.40 -6.06
N ILE A 53 21.42 11.36 -6.88
CA ILE A 53 22.59 10.56 -7.18
C ILE A 53 23.50 11.38 -8.10
N ALA A 54 24.66 11.77 -7.62
CA ALA A 54 25.62 12.55 -8.37
C ALA A 54 26.50 11.68 -9.25
N LYS A 55 26.97 10.55 -8.72
CA LYS A 55 27.81 9.58 -9.44
C LYS A 55 27.65 8.19 -8.85
N VAL A 56 27.70 7.17 -9.69
CA VAL A 56 27.80 5.76 -9.30
C VAL A 56 28.93 5.10 -10.10
N GLY A 57 29.73 4.22 -9.47
CA GLY A 57 30.85 3.57 -10.11
C GLY A 57 31.73 2.79 -9.14
N SER A 58 33.01 2.58 -9.52
CA SER A 58 34.01 1.95 -8.65
C SER A 58 34.39 2.84 -7.48
N ASN A 59 34.96 2.26 -6.42
CA ASN A 59 35.49 3.02 -5.29
C ASN A 59 36.49 4.09 -5.74
N GLN A 60 37.35 3.78 -6.71
CA GLN A 60 38.37 4.70 -7.23
C GLN A 60 37.73 5.89 -7.97
N GLU A 61 36.70 5.67 -8.77
CA GLU A 61 35.98 6.74 -9.49
C GLU A 61 35.29 7.70 -8.53
N ILE A 62 34.72 7.18 -7.44
CA ILE A 62 33.98 7.97 -6.44
C ILE A 62 34.92 8.76 -5.51
N GLU A 63 36.18 8.37 -5.39
CA GLU A 63 37.15 9.06 -4.52
C GLU A 63 37.28 10.56 -4.86
N SER A 64 37.22 10.91 -6.15
CA SER A 64 37.31 12.31 -6.62
C SER A 64 36.05 13.15 -6.28
N TRP A 65 34.97 12.52 -5.85
CA TRP A 65 33.71 13.17 -5.45
C TRP A 65 33.66 13.52 -3.95
N GLN A 66 34.70 13.14 -3.18
CA GLN A 66 34.76 13.43 -1.75
C GLN A 66 35.32 14.82 -1.52
N GLY A 67 34.56 15.69 -0.88
CA GLY A 67 35.01 17.01 -0.41
C GLY A 67 35.18 17.05 1.11
N GLU A 68 35.66 18.17 1.64
CA GLU A 68 35.90 18.34 3.09
C GLU A 68 34.69 18.11 3.97
N ASN A 69 33.49 18.42 3.46
CA ASN A 69 32.23 18.28 4.19
C ASN A 69 31.43 17.03 3.77
N THR A 70 31.98 16.13 2.96
CA THR A 70 31.31 14.92 2.51
C THR A 70 31.29 13.87 3.62
N ARG A 71 30.11 13.40 4.01
CA ARG A 71 29.99 12.25 4.90
C ARG A 71 30.33 10.97 4.15
N VAL A 72 31.45 10.35 4.47
CA VAL A 72 31.88 9.09 3.85
C VAL A 72 31.55 7.93 4.76
N ILE A 73 30.80 6.94 4.24
CA ILE A 73 30.38 5.76 4.98
C ILE A 73 30.91 4.51 4.25
N ASP A 74 31.69 3.71 4.98
CA ASP A 74 32.17 2.42 4.51
C ASP A 74 31.08 1.35 4.72
N MET A 75 30.61 0.74 3.65
CA MET A 75 29.54 -0.26 3.68
C MET A 75 30.03 -1.65 4.10
N GLY A 76 31.35 -1.90 4.11
CA GLY A 76 31.93 -3.17 4.53
C GLY A 76 31.42 -4.38 3.74
N GLY A 77 31.13 -4.20 2.46
CA GLY A 77 30.60 -5.24 1.57
C GLY A 77 29.09 -5.43 1.60
N ARG A 78 28.34 -4.56 2.30
CA ARG A 78 26.85 -4.61 2.30
C ARG A 78 26.28 -4.38 0.91
N THR A 79 25.09 -4.90 0.70
CA THR A 79 24.38 -4.72 -0.58
C THR A 79 23.51 -3.47 -0.54
N ILE A 80 23.52 -2.72 -1.65
CA ILE A 80 22.66 -1.56 -1.87
C ILE A 80 21.78 -1.83 -3.09
N VAL A 81 20.47 -1.55 -2.93
CA VAL A 81 19.48 -1.61 -4.01
C VAL A 81 18.71 -0.28 -4.04
N PRO A 82 17.99 0.08 -5.14
CA PRO A 82 17.08 1.23 -5.11
C PRO A 82 16.01 1.07 -4.03
N GLY A 83 15.50 2.19 -3.54
CA GLY A 83 14.35 2.20 -2.64
C GLY A 83 13.17 1.43 -3.23
N PHE A 84 12.53 0.60 -2.42
CA PHE A 84 11.41 -0.22 -2.90
C PHE A 84 10.17 0.62 -3.16
N ASN A 85 9.44 0.25 -4.22
CA ASN A 85 8.12 0.73 -4.59
C ASN A 85 7.09 -0.34 -4.26
N ASP A 86 6.19 -0.07 -3.33
CA ASP A 86 5.01 -0.90 -3.10
C ASP A 86 3.84 -0.34 -3.91
N THR A 87 3.41 -1.07 -4.94
CA THR A 87 2.54 -0.51 -5.99
C THR A 87 1.04 -0.66 -5.74
N HIS A 88 0.65 -1.27 -4.61
CA HIS A 88 -0.73 -1.30 -4.12
C HIS A 88 -0.77 -1.47 -2.60
N THR A 89 -1.22 -0.42 -1.93
CA THR A 89 -1.31 -0.36 -0.48
C THR A 89 -2.57 0.37 -0.05
N HIS A 90 -2.93 0.22 1.24
CA HIS A 90 -3.89 1.03 1.98
C HIS A 90 -3.17 1.65 3.18
N LEU A 91 -2.34 2.68 2.91
CA LEU A 91 -1.40 3.22 3.90
C LEU A 91 -2.08 3.74 5.16
N VAL A 92 -3.21 4.44 5.02
CA VAL A 92 -4.02 4.92 6.15
C VAL A 92 -4.57 3.74 6.95
N GLY A 93 -5.12 2.73 6.26
CA GLY A 93 -5.59 1.49 6.88
C GLY A 93 -4.47 0.77 7.64
N TYR A 94 -3.28 0.70 7.05
CA TYR A 94 -2.11 0.12 7.70
C TYR A 94 -1.69 0.91 8.94
N GLY A 95 -1.56 2.24 8.83
CA GLY A 95 -1.21 3.08 9.97
C GLY A 95 -2.23 3.01 11.12
N ASN A 96 -3.51 2.79 10.80
CA ASN A 96 -4.55 2.50 11.79
C ASN A 96 -4.37 1.09 12.40
N SER A 97 -4.07 0.07 11.58
CA SER A 97 -3.89 -1.30 12.06
C SER A 97 -2.73 -1.44 13.05
N LEU A 98 -1.70 -0.60 12.93
CA LEU A 98 -0.58 -0.56 13.87
C LEU A 98 -0.99 -0.11 15.28
N ARG A 99 -2.18 0.45 15.42
CA ARG A 99 -2.84 0.78 16.69
C ARG A 99 -3.98 -0.17 17.05
N TYR A 100 -4.18 -1.24 16.27
CA TYR A 100 -5.15 -2.25 16.64
C TYR A 100 -4.53 -3.22 17.63
N VAL A 101 -5.12 -3.26 18.80
CA VAL A 101 -4.83 -4.32 19.77
C VAL A 101 -5.45 -5.61 19.24
N ASN A 102 -4.64 -6.66 19.09
CA ASN A 102 -5.18 -7.98 18.81
C ASN A 102 -5.87 -8.53 20.06
N LEU A 103 -7.18 -8.67 20.00
CA LEU A 103 -8.03 -9.17 21.07
C LEU A 103 -8.59 -10.56 20.76
N GLU A 104 -8.09 -11.23 19.72
CA GLU A 104 -8.46 -12.60 19.41
C GLU A 104 -8.02 -13.55 20.53
N ASN A 105 -8.87 -14.52 20.81
CA ASN A 105 -8.61 -15.53 21.83
C ASN A 105 -8.37 -14.98 23.25
N CYS A 106 -8.78 -13.74 23.56
CA CYS A 106 -8.91 -13.30 24.95
C CYS A 106 -9.96 -14.17 25.67
N LEU A 107 -9.60 -14.72 26.80
CA LEU A 107 -10.48 -15.62 27.55
C LEU A 107 -11.35 -14.91 28.58
N SER A 108 -11.09 -13.63 28.86
CA SER A 108 -11.87 -12.82 29.78
C SER A 108 -11.84 -11.32 29.44
N CYS A 109 -12.74 -10.53 30.04
CA CYS A 109 -12.73 -9.09 29.94
C CYS A 109 -11.47 -8.49 30.58
N GLU A 110 -11.00 -9.04 31.67
CA GLU A 110 -9.79 -8.61 32.37
C GLU A 110 -8.55 -8.79 31.47
N GLU A 111 -8.38 -9.96 30.84
CA GLU A 111 -7.31 -10.19 29.88
C GLU A 111 -7.36 -9.23 28.70
N MET A 112 -8.56 -8.99 28.16
CA MET A 112 -8.77 -8.03 27.08
C MET A 112 -8.32 -6.61 27.51
N CYS A 113 -8.73 -6.17 28.69
CA CYS A 113 -8.34 -4.87 29.25
C CYS A 113 -6.84 -4.78 29.49
N GLU A 114 -6.21 -5.83 29.99
CA GLU A 114 -4.76 -5.91 30.19
C GLU A 114 -3.99 -5.81 28.88
N ARG A 115 -4.43 -6.52 27.83
CA ARG A 115 -3.82 -6.38 26.49
C ARG A 115 -3.90 -4.97 25.95
N ILE A 116 -5.04 -4.28 26.12
CA ILE A 116 -5.20 -2.88 25.69
C ILE A 116 -4.25 -1.97 26.47
N LYS A 117 -4.17 -2.16 27.79
CA LYS A 117 -3.28 -1.37 28.66
C LYS A 117 -1.82 -1.55 28.27
N ASN A 118 -1.35 -2.80 28.15
CA ASN A 118 0.01 -3.11 27.76
C ASN A 118 0.34 -2.52 26.38
N PHE A 119 -0.60 -2.57 25.44
CA PHE A 119 -0.42 -1.98 24.12
C PHE A 119 -0.23 -0.46 24.17
N ILE A 120 -1.02 0.25 25.00
CA ILE A 120 -0.89 1.70 25.20
C ILE A 120 0.50 2.03 25.75
N GLU A 121 0.95 1.27 26.76
CA GLU A 121 2.24 1.48 27.41
C GLU A 121 3.42 1.14 26.49
N ASP A 122 3.40 -0.03 25.83
CA ASP A 122 4.46 -0.49 24.92
C ASP A 122 4.63 0.41 23.70
N LYS A 123 3.51 0.90 23.14
CA LYS A 123 3.51 1.81 22.00
C LYS A 123 3.63 3.27 22.38
N GLN A 124 3.66 3.59 23.69
CA GLN A 124 3.72 4.96 24.20
C GLN A 124 2.70 5.90 23.53
N ILE A 125 1.45 5.41 23.42
CA ILE A 125 0.40 6.17 22.73
C ILE A 125 0.14 7.48 23.48
N PRO A 126 0.20 8.65 22.81
CA PRO A 126 -0.04 9.93 23.46
C PRO A 126 -1.47 10.07 23.98
N GLU A 127 -1.63 10.79 25.10
CA GLU A 127 -2.95 11.14 25.65
C GLU A 127 -3.80 11.90 24.62
N GLY A 128 -5.09 11.60 24.55
CA GLY A 128 -6.04 12.18 23.61
C GLY A 128 -6.05 11.50 22.22
N GLU A 129 -5.24 10.46 22.01
CA GLU A 129 -5.25 9.72 20.75
C GLU A 129 -6.13 8.47 20.80
N TRP A 130 -6.52 7.99 19.61
CA TRP A 130 -7.35 6.80 19.45
C TRP A 130 -6.55 5.51 19.68
N VAL A 131 -7.18 4.54 20.35
CA VAL A 131 -6.74 3.15 20.49
C VAL A 131 -7.84 2.26 19.93
N PHE A 132 -7.49 1.45 18.94
CA PHE A 132 -8.43 0.51 18.33
C PHE A 132 -8.07 -0.91 18.72
N GLY A 133 -9.06 -1.77 18.93
CA GLY A 133 -8.87 -3.20 19.15
C GLY A 133 -9.86 -4.01 18.32
N ARG A 134 -9.49 -5.25 17.97
CA ARG A 134 -10.38 -6.16 17.23
C ARG A 134 -10.19 -7.60 17.66
N GLY A 135 -11.29 -8.37 17.55
CA GLY A 135 -11.22 -9.83 17.68
C GLY A 135 -11.80 -10.39 18.98
N TRP A 136 -12.20 -9.56 19.95
CA TRP A 136 -12.80 -10.04 21.19
C TRP A 136 -14.15 -10.77 20.94
N ASN A 137 -14.46 -11.72 21.82
CA ASN A 137 -15.67 -12.53 21.71
C ASN A 137 -16.17 -12.93 23.12
N GLN A 138 -17.22 -12.27 23.59
CA GLN A 138 -17.78 -12.55 24.91
C GLN A 138 -18.30 -13.99 25.08
N ASN A 139 -18.57 -14.71 23.99
CA ASN A 139 -19.05 -16.10 24.11
C ASN A 139 -18.02 -17.05 24.75
N ILE A 140 -16.74 -16.65 24.76
CA ILE A 140 -15.66 -17.39 25.42
C ILE A 140 -15.30 -16.78 26.78
N PHE A 141 -15.94 -15.68 27.18
CA PHE A 141 -15.72 -15.06 28.49
C PHE A 141 -16.55 -15.77 29.58
N PRO A 142 -16.04 -15.85 30.83
CA PRO A 142 -16.83 -16.37 31.95
C PRO A 142 -18.14 -15.60 32.09
N GLY A 143 -19.27 -16.33 32.08
CA GLY A 143 -20.60 -15.74 32.16
C GLY A 143 -21.13 -15.09 30.88
N GLY A 144 -20.35 -14.97 29.81
CA GLY A 144 -20.79 -14.44 28.50
C GLY A 144 -21.19 -12.95 28.49
N ALA A 145 -20.78 -12.19 29.52
CA ALA A 145 -21.14 -10.78 29.62
C ALA A 145 -20.35 -9.92 28.60
N PHE A 146 -21.05 -8.94 28.02
CA PHE A 146 -20.39 -7.92 27.18
C PHE A 146 -19.54 -7.01 28.06
N PRO A 147 -18.32 -6.66 27.63
CA PRO A 147 -17.59 -5.53 28.20
C PRO A 147 -18.37 -4.23 28.06
N THR A 148 -18.12 -3.27 28.92
CA THR A 148 -18.79 -1.95 28.94
C THR A 148 -17.80 -0.81 28.85
N LYS A 149 -18.31 0.44 28.71
CA LYS A 149 -17.45 1.62 28.74
C LYS A 149 -16.63 1.71 30.03
N GLU A 150 -17.22 1.32 31.16
CA GLU A 150 -16.58 1.36 32.47
C GLU A 150 -15.37 0.42 32.55
N ASP A 151 -15.40 -0.70 31.83
CA ASP A 151 -14.25 -1.62 31.75
C ASP A 151 -13.11 -0.99 30.95
N LEU A 152 -13.42 -0.29 29.86
CA LEU A 152 -12.45 0.43 29.04
C LEU A 152 -11.95 1.72 29.74
N ASP A 153 -12.80 2.42 30.50
CA ASP A 153 -12.41 3.60 31.30
C ASP A 153 -11.39 3.24 32.38
N LYS A 154 -11.45 2.02 32.95
CA LYS A 154 -10.44 1.50 33.89
C LYS A 154 -9.08 1.27 33.19
N VAL A 155 -9.08 0.99 31.89
CA VAL A 155 -7.84 0.88 31.12
C VAL A 155 -7.23 2.25 30.92
N SER A 156 -8.00 3.21 30.42
CA SER A 156 -7.58 4.60 30.30
C SER A 156 -8.77 5.53 30.11
N ASP A 157 -8.79 6.59 30.93
CA ASP A 157 -9.67 7.76 30.80
C ASP A 157 -9.05 8.92 29.99
N LYS A 158 -7.84 8.69 29.44
CA LYS A 158 -7.05 9.67 28.70
C LYS A 158 -6.93 9.37 27.20
N HIS A 159 -7.39 8.21 26.76
CA HIS A 159 -7.36 7.78 25.35
C HIS A 159 -8.79 7.52 24.85
N LEU A 160 -9.02 7.77 23.57
CA LEU A 160 -10.27 7.37 22.93
C LEU A 160 -10.16 5.90 22.55
N ILE A 161 -10.98 5.02 23.14
CA ILE A 161 -10.88 3.57 22.92
C ILE A 161 -12.13 3.08 22.20
N LEU A 162 -11.93 2.37 21.08
CA LEU A 162 -12.97 1.63 20.37
C LEU A 162 -12.47 0.21 20.08
N ILE A 163 -13.16 -0.80 20.59
CA ILE A 163 -12.85 -2.19 20.32
C ILE A 163 -13.98 -2.87 19.55
N ILE A 164 -13.64 -3.60 18.49
CA ILE A 164 -14.60 -4.23 17.60
C ILE A 164 -14.60 -5.74 17.84
N ARG A 165 -15.80 -6.30 18.00
CA ARG A 165 -16.01 -7.72 18.17
C ARG A 165 -15.60 -8.50 16.90
N THR A 166 -15.24 -9.77 17.07
CA THR A 166 -14.85 -10.67 15.96
C THR A 166 -15.83 -10.67 14.77
N CYS A 167 -17.14 -10.48 15.00
CA CYS A 167 -18.13 -10.41 13.92
C CYS A 167 -18.09 -9.11 13.09
N GLY A 168 -17.43 -8.05 13.57
CA GLY A 168 -17.39 -6.75 12.89
C GLY A 168 -18.64 -5.86 13.10
N HIS A 169 -19.75 -6.39 13.61
CA HIS A 169 -21.04 -5.70 13.74
C HIS A 169 -21.31 -5.08 15.11
N VAL A 170 -20.45 -5.33 16.09
CA VAL A 170 -20.56 -4.80 17.45
C VAL A 170 -19.23 -4.17 17.87
N GLY A 171 -19.30 -2.97 18.38
CA GLY A 171 -18.17 -2.26 19.00
C GLY A 171 -18.46 -1.89 20.44
N ILE A 172 -17.40 -1.59 21.21
CA ILE A 172 -17.49 -0.99 22.54
C ILE A 172 -16.57 0.21 22.57
N ALA A 173 -17.12 1.36 22.95
CA ALA A 173 -16.39 2.61 23.10
C ALA A 173 -16.34 3.01 24.59
N ASN A 174 -15.22 3.60 25.00
CA ASN A 174 -15.11 4.19 26.34
C ASN A 174 -15.84 5.55 26.41
N THR A 175 -15.95 6.11 27.63
CA THR A 175 -16.64 7.38 27.86
C THR A 175 -16.06 8.51 27.06
N MET A 176 -14.73 8.59 26.92
CA MET A 176 -14.07 9.64 26.15
C MET A 176 -14.44 9.58 24.66
N ALA A 177 -14.44 8.38 24.08
CA ALA A 177 -14.82 8.17 22.68
C ALA A 177 -16.31 8.44 22.40
N LEU A 178 -17.22 8.05 23.32
CA LEU A 178 -18.65 8.40 23.22
C LEU A 178 -18.87 9.91 23.27
N THR A 179 -18.10 10.62 24.12
CA THR A 179 -18.18 12.08 24.25
C THR A 179 -17.67 12.79 22.99
N ASP A 180 -16.56 12.33 22.41
CA ASP A 180 -16.01 12.86 21.14
C ASP A 180 -17.03 12.73 20.01
N ALA A 181 -17.71 11.57 19.93
CA ALA A 181 -18.79 11.30 18.96
C ALA A 181 -20.14 11.95 19.32
N LYS A 182 -20.23 12.68 20.44
CA LYS A 182 -21.46 13.34 20.95
C LYS A 182 -22.63 12.38 21.12
N VAL A 183 -22.38 11.13 21.51
CA VAL A 183 -23.42 10.13 21.80
C VAL A 183 -24.06 10.45 23.14
N THR A 184 -25.38 10.50 23.17
CA THR A 184 -26.22 10.71 24.36
C THR A 184 -27.31 9.67 24.44
N LYS A 185 -28.05 9.64 25.54
CA LYS A 185 -29.22 8.76 25.72
C LYS A 185 -30.34 9.02 24.70
N GLU A 186 -30.40 10.21 24.10
CA GLU A 186 -31.36 10.59 23.07
C GLU A 186 -30.88 10.18 21.66
N THR A 187 -29.63 9.75 21.50
CA THR A 187 -29.10 9.36 20.20
C THR A 187 -29.83 8.12 19.66
N TYR A 188 -30.51 8.30 18.55
CA TYR A 188 -31.26 7.25 17.86
C TYR A 188 -30.82 7.15 16.42
N LEU A 189 -30.67 5.92 15.94
CA LEU A 189 -30.31 5.65 14.56
C LEU A 189 -31.12 4.46 14.00
N PRO A 190 -31.82 4.63 12.87
CA PRO A 190 -32.51 3.51 12.22
C PRO A 190 -31.54 2.39 11.82
N GLY A 191 -31.87 1.15 12.20
CA GLY A 191 -31.03 -0.03 11.90
C GLY A 191 -29.79 -0.17 12.77
N GLY A 192 -29.58 0.70 13.78
CA GLY A 192 -28.50 0.63 14.74
C GLY A 192 -28.96 0.82 16.17
N GLN A 193 -28.12 0.43 17.13
CA GLN A 193 -28.44 0.53 18.56
C GLN A 193 -27.22 0.92 19.36
N PHE A 194 -27.41 1.85 20.31
CA PHE A 194 -26.54 2.09 21.47
C PHE A 194 -27.20 1.41 22.68
N ASP A 195 -26.54 0.40 23.25
CA ASP A 195 -27.06 -0.27 24.42
C ASP A 195 -27.00 0.69 25.62
N LYS A 196 -27.97 0.57 26.53
CA LYS A 196 -28.10 1.46 27.70
C LYS A 196 -27.92 0.69 28.99
N GLY A 197 -27.33 1.33 29.95
CA GLY A 197 -27.28 0.87 31.33
C GLY A 197 -28.63 1.01 32.07
N GLU A 198 -28.67 0.59 33.32
CA GLU A 198 -29.87 0.73 34.18
C GLU A 198 -30.28 2.19 34.41
N ASP A 199 -29.33 3.12 34.30
CA ASP A 199 -29.51 4.56 34.39
C ASP A 199 -30.08 5.20 33.09
N GLY A 200 -30.21 4.42 32.04
CA GLY A 200 -30.66 4.85 30.71
C GLY A 200 -29.60 5.53 29.86
N GLU A 201 -28.38 5.70 30.35
CA GLU A 201 -27.24 6.25 29.61
C GLU A 201 -26.58 5.17 28.76
N PRO A 202 -25.88 5.52 27.61
CA PRO A 202 -25.14 4.58 26.82
C PRO A 202 -24.06 3.84 27.64
N ASN A 203 -24.06 2.50 27.59
CA ASN A 203 -23.12 1.66 28.34
C ASN A 203 -21.84 1.32 27.55
N GLY A 204 -21.65 1.92 26.39
CA GLY A 204 -20.48 1.70 25.52
C GLY A 204 -20.72 0.74 24.37
N VAL A 205 -21.69 -0.15 24.45
CA VAL A 205 -21.97 -1.15 23.40
C VAL A 205 -22.72 -0.50 22.24
N ILE A 206 -22.17 -0.67 21.02
CA ILE A 206 -22.65 -0.06 19.78
C ILE A 206 -22.86 -1.16 18.75
N ARG A 207 -24.05 -1.22 18.11
CA ARG A 207 -24.47 -2.31 17.24
C ARG A 207 -24.85 -1.85 15.85
N GLU A 208 -24.50 -2.66 14.84
CA GLU A 208 -24.95 -2.55 13.45
C GLU A 208 -24.72 -1.16 12.84
N ALA A 209 -25.75 -0.56 12.24
CA ALA A 209 -25.66 0.76 11.62
C ALA A 209 -25.16 1.86 12.57
N ALA A 210 -25.38 1.71 13.90
CA ALA A 210 -24.85 2.67 14.89
C ALA A 210 -23.33 2.59 14.99
N LEU A 211 -22.70 1.43 14.79
CA LEU A 211 -21.25 1.29 14.79
C LEU A 211 -20.64 2.01 13.57
N GLU A 212 -21.22 1.84 12.40
CA GLU A 212 -20.75 2.53 11.19
C GLU A 212 -20.99 4.05 11.29
N TRP A 213 -22.13 4.44 11.82
CA TRP A 213 -22.40 5.85 12.09
C TRP A 213 -21.40 6.42 13.11
N PHE A 214 -21.14 5.70 14.22
CA PHE A 214 -20.20 6.12 15.26
C PHE A 214 -18.78 6.35 14.72
N LYS A 215 -18.30 5.46 13.88
CA LYS A 215 -16.99 5.62 13.22
C LYS A 215 -16.90 6.92 12.40
N ARG A 216 -18.03 7.40 11.86
CA ARG A 216 -18.12 8.63 11.05
C ARG A 216 -18.41 9.90 11.84
N GLN A 217 -18.91 9.79 13.10
CA GLN A 217 -19.27 10.96 13.94
C GLN A 217 -18.12 11.49 14.78
N ARG A 218 -16.91 11.04 14.52
CA ARG A 218 -15.73 11.58 15.20
C ARG A 218 -15.62 13.08 14.93
N ASN A 219 -15.14 13.82 15.94
CA ASN A 219 -14.86 15.24 15.76
C ASN A 219 -13.96 15.42 14.52
N PRO A 220 -14.32 16.30 13.56
CA PRO A 220 -13.56 16.48 12.33
C PRO A 220 -12.08 16.84 12.55
N GLU A 221 -11.76 17.63 13.57
CA GLU A 221 -10.38 17.98 13.93
C GLU A 221 -9.63 16.76 14.47
N SER A 222 -10.25 15.98 15.35
CA SER A 222 -9.71 14.72 15.87
C SER A 222 -9.51 13.70 14.74
N ALA A 223 -10.50 13.55 13.85
CA ALA A 223 -10.41 12.65 12.70
C ALA A 223 -9.28 13.04 11.74
N ARG A 224 -9.12 14.35 11.46
CA ARG A 224 -8.04 14.86 10.60
C ARG A 224 -6.65 14.67 11.24
N LYS A 225 -6.54 14.91 12.56
CA LYS A 225 -5.31 14.65 13.31
C LYS A 225 -4.96 13.16 13.23
N GLU A 226 -5.92 12.28 13.45
CA GLU A 226 -5.71 10.83 13.39
C GLU A 226 -5.35 10.36 11.98
N LEU A 227 -5.97 10.88 10.94
CA LEU A 227 -5.62 10.60 9.54
C LEU A 227 -4.15 10.91 9.27
N LYS A 228 -3.67 12.10 9.66
CA LYS A 228 -2.25 12.48 9.50
C LYS A 228 -1.33 11.56 10.30
N GLN A 229 -1.71 11.22 11.52
CA GLN A 229 -0.92 10.31 12.36
C GLN A 229 -0.88 8.89 11.75
N ALA A 230 -1.98 8.40 11.19
CA ALA A 230 -2.02 7.11 10.50
C ALA A 230 -1.07 7.10 9.29
N ILE A 231 -1.08 8.17 8.48
CA ILE A 231 -0.15 8.33 7.35
C ILE A 231 1.32 8.28 7.82
N ILE A 232 1.64 9.02 8.87
CA ILE A 232 3.02 9.06 9.42
C ILE A 232 3.42 7.68 9.94
N ARG A 233 2.62 7.07 10.81
CA ARG A 233 2.93 5.75 11.39
C ARG A 233 3.09 4.67 10.32
N GLY A 234 2.13 4.61 9.40
CA GLY A 234 2.19 3.63 8.30
C GLY A 234 3.45 3.80 7.46
N GLY A 235 3.77 5.03 7.11
CA GLY A 235 4.94 5.32 6.31
C GLY A 235 6.28 5.08 7.04
N GLU A 236 6.39 5.46 8.32
CA GLU A 236 7.58 5.17 9.13
C GLU A 236 7.82 3.66 9.28
N GLU A 237 6.74 2.88 9.44
CA GLU A 237 6.87 1.42 9.50
C GLU A 237 7.30 0.84 8.14
N MET A 238 6.77 1.36 7.02
CA MET A 238 7.18 0.94 5.66
C MET A 238 8.67 1.20 5.40
N LEU A 239 9.22 2.30 5.93
CA LEU A 239 10.67 2.60 5.80
C LEU A 239 11.54 1.52 6.44
N ARG A 240 11.08 0.81 7.48
CA ARG A 240 11.80 -0.31 8.11
C ARG A 240 12.00 -1.48 7.16
N TYR A 241 11.13 -1.60 6.17
CA TYR A 241 11.20 -2.62 5.12
C TYR A 241 11.84 -2.11 3.82
N GLY A 242 12.43 -0.89 3.86
CA GLY A 242 13.08 -0.30 2.69
C GLY A 242 12.14 0.29 1.65
N VAL A 243 10.84 0.38 1.95
CA VAL A 243 9.87 0.97 1.04
C VAL A 243 9.96 2.48 1.10
N THR A 244 10.33 3.11 -0.01
CA THR A 244 10.49 4.57 -0.14
C THR A 244 9.33 5.23 -0.90
N THR A 245 8.55 4.42 -1.61
CA THR A 245 7.37 4.88 -2.37
C THR A 245 6.23 3.89 -2.22
N VAL A 246 5.01 4.40 -2.02
CA VAL A 246 3.79 3.60 -2.05
C VAL A 246 2.79 4.14 -3.07
N HIS A 247 2.11 3.23 -3.78
CA HIS A 247 0.95 3.58 -4.60
C HIS A 247 -0.31 3.22 -3.81
N THR A 248 -0.81 4.17 -3.05
CA THR A 248 -1.83 3.91 -2.03
C THR A 248 -3.24 4.24 -2.49
N GLU A 249 -4.19 3.47 -2.00
CA GLU A 249 -5.62 3.69 -2.08
C GLU A 249 -6.15 3.74 -0.64
N ASP A 250 -6.62 4.90 -0.21
CA ASP A 250 -6.88 5.19 1.20
C ASP A 250 -8.35 5.55 1.49
N THR A 251 -9.20 5.54 0.45
CA THR A 251 -10.64 5.69 0.58
C THR A 251 -11.30 4.32 0.54
N TYR A 252 -12.51 4.20 1.07
CA TYR A 252 -13.28 2.94 1.14
C TYR A 252 -12.52 1.82 1.90
N ASP A 253 -13.02 0.62 1.86
CA ASP A 253 -12.45 -0.60 2.43
C ASP A 253 -11.69 -0.43 3.76
N LEU A 254 -10.37 -0.47 3.70
CA LEU A 254 -9.47 -0.46 4.86
C LEU A 254 -8.94 0.95 5.19
N GLY A 255 -9.33 1.97 4.42
CA GLY A 255 -8.80 3.30 4.54
C GLY A 255 -9.58 4.22 5.48
N TYR A 256 -9.64 5.47 5.10
CA TYR A 256 -10.34 6.53 5.81
C TYR A 256 -11.81 6.61 5.34
N PRO A 257 -12.79 6.74 6.25
CA PRO A 257 -14.21 6.78 5.88
C PRO A 257 -14.67 8.11 5.26
N GLY A 258 -13.79 9.09 5.12
CA GLY A 258 -14.03 10.37 4.44
C GLY A 258 -13.88 10.26 2.93
N ASP A 259 -13.95 11.41 2.25
CA ASP A 259 -13.77 11.45 0.81
C ASP A 259 -12.30 11.58 0.40
N PHE A 260 -12.05 11.47 -0.91
CA PHE A 260 -10.72 11.63 -1.48
C PHE A 260 -10.09 12.99 -1.13
N MET A 261 -10.88 14.07 -1.10
CA MET A 261 -10.35 15.42 -0.86
C MET A 261 -9.84 15.62 0.56
N ASP A 262 -10.43 14.96 1.57
CA ASP A 262 -9.92 14.96 2.93
C ASP A 262 -8.51 14.36 3.00
N ILE A 263 -8.35 13.21 2.34
CA ILE A 263 -7.06 12.49 2.28
C ILE A 263 -6.04 13.29 1.49
N TYR A 264 -6.43 13.81 0.33
CA TYR A 264 -5.59 14.68 -0.50
C TYR A 264 -5.06 15.87 0.31
N GLN A 265 -5.94 16.58 1.03
CA GLN A 265 -5.55 17.71 1.87
C GLN A 265 -4.61 17.30 3.01
N ALA A 266 -4.84 16.14 3.66
CA ALA A 266 -3.95 15.65 4.69
C ALA A 266 -2.53 15.38 4.15
N TYR A 267 -2.41 14.78 2.98
CA TYR A 267 -1.13 14.58 2.31
C TYR A 267 -0.45 15.90 1.94
N GLN A 268 -1.21 16.88 1.41
CA GLN A 268 -0.66 18.21 1.07
C GLN A 268 -0.14 18.96 2.31
N GLU A 269 -0.87 18.91 3.43
CA GLU A 269 -0.44 19.53 4.68
C GLU A 269 0.82 18.85 5.23
N LEU A 270 0.88 17.52 5.21
CA LEU A 270 2.08 16.79 5.64
C LEU A 270 3.29 17.07 4.72
N ALA A 271 3.06 17.22 3.43
CA ALA A 271 4.11 17.60 2.48
C ALA A 271 4.64 19.02 2.74
N ALA A 272 3.74 19.99 2.95
CA ALA A 272 4.09 21.37 3.28
C ALA A 272 4.88 21.46 4.60
N ASP A 273 4.51 20.67 5.59
CA ASP A 273 5.21 20.54 6.87
C ASP A 273 6.51 19.73 6.79
N LYS A 274 6.85 19.13 5.64
CA LYS A 274 7.97 18.18 5.45
C LYS A 274 7.90 16.96 6.39
N LYS A 275 6.68 16.48 6.63
CA LYS A 275 6.39 15.34 7.51
C LYS A 275 5.91 14.10 6.78
N LEU A 276 5.85 14.11 5.44
CA LEU A 276 5.61 12.89 4.69
C LEU A 276 6.81 11.94 4.85
N PRO A 277 6.61 10.75 5.43
CA PRO A 277 7.71 9.84 5.71
C PRO A 277 8.27 9.18 4.45
N LEU A 278 7.46 9.07 3.39
CA LEU A 278 7.83 8.43 2.13
C LEU A 278 7.08 9.09 0.95
N ARG A 279 7.39 8.66 -0.28
CA ARG A 279 6.74 9.20 -1.48
C ARG A 279 5.39 8.51 -1.72
N ILE A 280 4.41 9.31 -2.08
CA ILE A 280 3.01 8.89 -2.28
C ILE A 280 2.63 9.02 -3.77
N TYR A 281 2.09 7.95 -4.33
CA TYR A 281 1.36 7.95 -5.60
C TYR A 281 -0.07 7.55 -5.30
N GLN A 282 -0.95 8.55 -5.08
CA GLN A 282 -2.30 8.32 -4.55
C GLN A 282 -3.28 7.92 -5.64
N LYS A 283 -3.88 6.73 -5.52
CA LYS A 283 -5.00 6.27 -6.36
C LYS A 283 -6.28 6.99 -5.94
N ILE A 284 -7.16 7.22 -6.89
CA ILE A 284 -8.45 7.89 -6.68
C ILE A 284 -9.55 6.86 -6.87
N SER A 285 -10.16 6.43 -5.78
CA SER A 285 -11.26 5.46 -5.79
C SER A 285 -12.57 6.13 -6.18
N LEU A 286 -13.14 5.70 -7.30
CA LEU A 286 -14.41 6.19 -7.86
C LEU A 286 -15.27 4.98 -8.24
N PRO A 287 -15.93 4.32 -7.27
CA PRO A 287 -16.60 3.04 -7.49
C PRO A 287 -17.83 3.11 -8.40
N THR A 288 -18.43 4.28 -8.59
CA THR A 288 -19.63 4.43 -9.44
C THR A 288 -19.40 5.40 -10.60
N GLY A 289 -20.16 5.22 -11.68
CA GLY A 289 -20.12 6.15 -12.81
C GLY A 289 -20.50 7.59 -12.42
N LYS A 290 -21.37 7.74 -11.40
CA LYS A 290 -21.73 9.04 -10.85
C LYS A 290 -20.52 9.72 -10.19
N GLU A 291 -19.76 8.99 -9.36
CA GLU A 291 -18.55 9.54 -8.73
C GLU A 291 -17.47 9.88 -9.76
N VAL A 292 -17.36 9.09 -10.83
CA VAL A 292 -16.47 9.42 -11.96
C VAL A 292 -16.87 10.75 -12.60
N ASP A 293 -18.16 10.96 -12.89
CA ASP A 293 -18.66 12.21 -13.47
C ASP A 293 -18.43 13.38 -12.51
N GLU A 294 -18.83 13.27 -11.25
CA GLU A 294 -18.67 14.30 -10.22
C GLU A 294 -17.20 14.70 -10.01
N PHE A 295 -16.29 13.71 -10.00
CA PHE A 295 -14.87 13.98 -9.88
C PHE A 295 -14.31 14.70 -11.12
N LEU A 296 -14.63 14.23 -12.31
CA LEU A 296 -14.10 14.79 -13.56
C LEU A 296 -14.63 16.19 -13.84
N GLU A 297 -15.86 16.51 -13.43
CA GLU A 297 -16.48 17.83 -13.57
C GLU A 297 -16.06 18.80 -12.46
N GLY A 298 -15.96 18.32 -11.22
CA GLY A 298 -15.70 19.14 -10.03
C GLY A 298 -14.23 19.32 -9.68
N CYS A 299 -13.33 18.48 -10.21
CA CYS A 299 -11.93 18.44 -9.83
C CYS A 299 -11.00 18.46 -11.03
N SER A 300 -9.98 19.32 -10.99
CA SER A 300 -8.97 19.43 -12.06
C SER A 300 -7.77 18.50 -11.90
N LEU A 301 -7.68 17.75 -10.79
CA LEU A 301 -6.57 16.85 -10.52
C LEU A 301 -6.55 15.69 -11.51
N ARG A 302 -5.38 15.40 -12.07
CA ARG A 302 -5.16 14.33 -13.06
C ARG A 302 -3.88 13.56 -12.75
N THR A 303 -3.79 12.34 -13.23
CA THR A 303 -2.61 11.48 -13.07
C THR A 303 -1.31 12.21 -13.41
N GLY A 304 -0.33 12.11 -12.53
CA GLY A 304 0.99 12.73 -12.64
C GLY A 304 1.08 14.15 -12.08
N MET A 305 -0.03 14.79 -11.71
CA MET A 305 0.01 16.09 -11.03
C MET A 305 0.52 15.92 -9.61
N GLY A 306 1.38 16.82 -9.16
CA GLY A 306 1.93 16.78 -7.81
C GLY A 306 3.35 17.33 -7.72
N HIS A 307 4.14 16.76 -6.84
CA HIS A 307 5.54 17.11 -6.55
C HIS A 307 6.31 15.86 -6.08
N ASP A 308 7.62 15.95 -5.92
CA ASP A 308 8.52 14.81 -5.66
C ASP A 308 8.09 13.86 -4.51
N PHE A 309 7.35 14.35 -3.53
CA PHE A 309 6.83 13.53 -2.42
C PHE A 309 5.37 13.10 -2.58
N TYR A 310 4.65 13.66 -3.55
CA TYR A 310 3.23 13.34 -3.74
C TYR A 310 2.80 13.53 -5.18
N HIS A 311 2.27 12.49 -5.79
CA HIS A 311 1.64 12.54 -7.10
C HIS A 311 0.24 11.93 -7.09
N ILE A 312 -0.64 12.51 -7.91
CA ILE A 312 -1.93 11.92 -8.23
C ILE A 312 -1.69 10.69 -9.11
N GLY A 313 -2.23 9.58 -8.67
CA GLY A 313 -2.19 8.29 -9.35
C GLY A 313 -3.38 8.04 -10.29
N PRO A 314 -3.70 6.76 -10.54
CA PRO A 314 -4.81 6.36 -11.41
C PRO A 314 -6.17 6.50 -10.72
N MET A 315 -7.22 6.58 -11.54
CA MET A 315 -8.56 6.20 -11.10
C MET A 315 -8.58 4.71 -10.75
N LYS A 316 -9.12 4.35 -9.58
CA LYS A 316 -9.25 2.97 -9.08
C LYS A 316 -10.71 2.55 -9.06
N GLN A 317 -10.96 1.35 -9.58
CA GLN A 317 -12.26 0.66 -9.49
C GLN A 317 -12.03 -0.84 -9.21
N TRP A 318 -13.10 -1.56 -8.90
CA TRP A 318 -13.12 -3.01 -8.65
C TRP A 318 -14.06 -3.69 -9.63
N ALA A 319 -13.58 -4.66 -10.40
CA ALA A 319 -14.43 -5.42 -11.31
C ALA A 319 -15.14 -6.59 -10.61
N ASP A 320 -14.51 -7.16 -9.60
CA ASP A 320 -15.00 -8.34 -8.88
C ASP A 320 -14.55 -8.36 -7.42
N GLY A 321 -14.84 -9.45 -6.71
CA GLY A 321 -14.43 -9.67 -5.32
C GLY A 321 -13.15 -10.52 -5.21
N THR A 322 -13.12 -11.45 -4.21
CA THR A 322 -11.92 -12.20 -3.83
C THR A 322 -12.06 -13.71 -4.01
N MET A 323 -10.92 -14.39 -4.18
CA MET A 323 -10.87 -15.86 -4.31
C MET A 323 -11.29 -16.56 -3.01
N GLY A 324 -10.78 -16.07 -1.87
CA GLY A 324 -11.10 -16.65 -0.55
C GLY A 324 -12.60 -16.67 -0.24
N ALA A 325 -13.32 -15.60 -0.57
CA ALA A 325 -14.76 -15.48 -0.37
C ALA A 325 -15.61 -16.11 -1.49
N ARG A 326 -15.02 -16.64 -2.56
CA ARG A 326 -15.72 -17.07 -3.79
C ARG A 326 -16.56 -15.97 -4.44
N THR A 327 -16.07 -14.74 -4.38
CA THR A 327 -16.69 -13.56 -4.99
C THR A 327 -15.92 -13.04 -6.19
N ALA A 328 -14.72 -13.57 -6.47
CA ALA A 328 -14.01 -13.30 -7.72
C ALA A 328 -14.83 -13.77 -8.92
N GLY A 329 -14.96 -12.92 -9.95
CA GLY A 329 -15.80 -13.15 -11.12
C GLY A 329 -15.21 -14.16 -12.09
N MET A 330 -15.70 -15.40 -12.07
CA MET A 330 -15.20 -16.52 -12.84
C MET A 330 -16.03 -16.77 -14.11
N LYS A 331 -15.38 -17.23 -15.19
CA LYS A 331 -16.08 -17.69 -16.40
C LYS A 331 -16.91 -18.95 -16.15
N GLU A 332 -16.35 -19.87 -15.37
CA GLU A 332 -16.99 -21.12 -14.99
C GLU A 332 -17.16 -21.16 -13.47
N PRO A 333 -18.18 -21.88 -12.95
CA PRO A 333 -18.39 -21.99 -11.50
C PRO A 333 -17.15 -22.48 -10.76
N TYR A 334 -17.05 -22.11 -9.49
CA TYR A 334 -16.05 -22.65 -8.58
C TYR A 334 -16.15 -24.17 -8.50
N SER A 335 -15.02 -24.87 -8.49
CA SER A 335 -14.99 -26.34 -8.45
C SER A 335 -15.60 -26.89 -7.16
N ASP A 336 -15.37 -26.20 -6.03
CA ASP A 336 -15.90 -26.54 -4.72
C ASP A 336 -17.23 -25.82 -4.38
N ALA A 337 -17.75 -25.00 -5.29
CA ALA A 337 -19.04 -24.33 -5.14
C ALA A 337 -19.71 -24.13 -6.52
N PRO A 338 -20.24 -25.20 -7.14
CA PRO A 338 -20.74 -25.16 -8.52
C PRO A 338 -22.01 -24.30 -8.71
N GLY A 339 -22.55 -23.73 -7.64
CA GLY A 339 -23.70 -22.82 -7.67
C GLY A 339 -23.36 -21.34 -7.88
N THR A 340 -22.07 -20.98 -7.97
CA THR A 340 -21.66 -19.57 -8.11
C THR A 340 -20.48 -19.40 -9.05
N THR A 341 -20.49 -18.28 -9.78
CA THR A 341 -19.36 -17.76 -10.58
C THR A 341 -18.77 -16.49 -9.97
N GLY A 342 -19.10 -16.15 -8.72
CA GLY A 342 -18.68 -14.92 -8.08
C GLY A 342 -19.61 -13.73 -8.36
N ILE A 343 -19.05 -12.52 -8.23
CA ILE A 343 -19.80 -11.26 -8.35
C ILE A 343 -19.07 -10.36 -9.33
N TYR A 344 -19.81 -9.74 -10.25
CA TYR A 344 -19.34 -8.68 -11.13
C TYR A 344 -19.95 -7.36 -10.65
N TYR A 345 -19.12 -6.33 -10.47
CA TYR A 345 -19.59 -5.05 -9.92
C TYR A 345 -20.19 -4.13 -10.98
N TYR A 346 -19.90 -4.37 -12.25
CA TYR A 346 -20.38 -3.57 -13.36
C TYR A 346 -20.92 -4.44 -14.49
N THR A 347 -21.86 -3.89 -15.24
CA THR A 347 -22.14 -4.35 -16.60
C THR A 347 -20.99 -3.95 -17.54
N ASP A 348 -20.90 -4.57 -18.72
CA ASP A 348 -19.86 -4.28 -19.71
C ASP A 348 -19.90 -2.81 -20.17
N ASP A 349 -21.09 -2.24 -20.32
CA ASP A 349 -21.25 -0.84 -20.77
C ASP A 349 -20.90 0.16 -19.66
N GLU A 350 -21.24 -0.11 -18.40
CA GLU A 350 -20.86 0.72 -17.25
C GLU A 350 -19.34 0.76 -17.10
N LEU A 351 -18.68 -0.39 -17.12
CA LEU A 351 -17.24 -0.49 -17.00
C LEU A 351 -16.53 0.21 -18.16
N TYR A 352 -17.00 -0.02 -19.39
CA TYR A 352 -16.49 0.66 -20.57
C TYR A 352 -16.63 2.19 -20.45
N ASP A 353 -17.80 2.70 -20.04
CA ASP A 353 -18.04 4.14 -19.94
C ASP A 353 -17.17 4.80 -18.89
N ASN A 354 -17.02 4.17 -17.72
CA ASN A 354 -16.16 4.66 -16.63
C ASN A 354 -14.68 4.74 -17.08
N ILE A 355 -14.16 3.66 -17.68
CA ILE A 355 -12.78 3.63 -18.19
C ILE A 355 -12.61 4.68 -19.30
N ARG A 356 -13.55 4.79 -20.23
CA ARG A 356 -13.51 5.77 -21.32
C ARG A 356 -13.46 7.21 -20.81
N LYS A 357 -14.33 7.57 -19.86
CA LYS A 357 -14.38 8.92 -19.26
C LYS A 357 -13.04 9.28 -18.62
N ALA A 358 -12.51 8.43 -17.76
CA ALA A 358 -11.22 8.65 -17.09
C ALA A 358 -10.05 8.72 -18.10
N HIS A 359 -10.00 7.79 -19.06
CA HIS A 359 -8.98 7.75 -20.10
C HIS A 359 -8.98 9.03 -20.94
N CYS A 360 -10.16 9.47 -21.44
CA CYS A 360 -10.31 10.68 -22.25
C CYS A 360 -9.98 11.95 -21.44
N ALA A 361 -10.20 11.93 -20.13
CA ALA A 361 -9.81 13.03 -19.24
C ALA A 361 -8.31 13.04 -18.90
N GLY A 362 -7.51 12.12 -19.44
CA GLY A 362 -6.06 12.07 -19.23
C GLY A 362 -5.63 11.30 -18.00
N MET A 363 -6.53 10.58 -17.34
CA MET A 363 -6.20 9.75 -16.18
C MET A 363 -5.65 8.38 -16.60
N GLN A 364 -4.70 7.85 -15.87
CA GLN A 364 -4.40 6.43 -15.83
C GLN A 364 -5.57 5.71 -15.14
N VAL A 365 -5.88 4.49 -15.56
CA VAL A 365 -6.94 3.67 -14.96
C VAL A 365 -6.34 2.42 -14.35
N CYS A 366 -6.87 1.99 -13.19
CA CYS A 366 -6.39 0.89 -12.40
C CYS A 366 -7.61 0.07 -11.90
N ILE A 367 -7.77 -1.17 -12.38
CA ILE A 367 -8.94 -2.00 -12.06
C ILE A 367 -8.51 -3.23 -11.26
N HIS A 368 -9.12 -3.41 -10.08
CA HIS A 368 -9.03 -4.66 -9.31
C HIS A 368 -9.69 -5.79 -10.11
N THR A 369 -8.97 -6.88 -10.30
CA THR A 369 -9.40 -7.98 -11.16
C THR A 369 -8.75 -9.27 -10.68
N ILE A 370 -9.53 -10.18 -10.12
CA ILE A 370 -9.05 -11.46 -9.58
C ILE A 370 -9.47 -12.64 -10.46
N GLY A 371 -10.76 -12.77 -10.77
CA GLY A 371 -11.28 -13.87 -11.57
C GLY A 371 -11.03 -13.74 -13.07
N ASP A 372 -10.95 -14.87 -13.77
CA ASP A 372 -10.71 -14.92 -15.23
C ASP A 372 -11.86 -14.34 -16.05
N GLY A 373 -13.09 -14.40 -15.53
CA GLY A 373 -14.26 -13.79 -16.15
C GLY A 373 -14.23 -12.26 -16.03
N ALA A 374 -13.94 -11.75 -14.83
CA ALA A 374 -13.76 -10.32 -14.61
C ALA A 374 -12.56 -9.78 -15.41
N LEU A 375 -11.47 -10.54 -15.50
CA LEU A 375 -10.31 -10.19 -16.33
C LEU A 375 -10.71 -10.05 -17.81
N GLU A 376 -11.50 -10.99 -18.34
CA GLU A 376 -11.98 -10.88 -19.73
C GLU A 376 -12.86 -9.64 -19.94
N GLN A 377 -13.78 -9.35 -19.00
CA GLN A 377 -14.63 -8.15 -19.02
C GLN A 377 -13.79 -6.87 -19.05
N VAL A 378 -12.82 -6.76 -18.16
CA VAL A 378 -11.91 -5.59 -18.09
C VAL A 378 -11.08 -5.44 -19.37
N LEU A 379 -10.55 -6.54 -19.91
CA LEU A 379 -9.81 -6.52 -21.17
C LEU A 379 -10.68 -6.10 -22.35
N ASN A 380 -11.94 -6.55 -22.42
CA ASN A 380 -12.90 -6.11 -23.45
C ASN A 380 -13.12 -4.59 -23.37
N ALA A 381 -13.29 -4.05 -22.15
CA ALA A 381 -13.47 -2.63 -21.94
C ALA A 381 -12.22 -1.82 -22.34
N TYR A 382 -11.02 -2.24 -21.94
CA TYR A 382 -9.77 -1.59 -22.35
C TYR A 382 -9.53 -1.65 -23.86
N GLU A 383 -9.74 -2.82 -24.49
CA GLU A 383 -9.61 -2.95 -25.95
C GLU A 383 -10.53 -1.98 -26.67
N ARG A 384 -11.81 -1.92 -26.29
CA ARG A 384 -12.80 -1.01 -26.89
C ARG A 384 -12.43 0.46 -26.70
N VAL A 385 -11.92 0.83 -25.51
CA VAL A 385 -11.46 2.20 -25.23
C VAL A 385 -10.25 2.56 -26.08
N LEU A 386 -9.20 1.72 -26.08
CA LEU A 386 -7.95 2.00 -26.79
C LEU A 386 -8.10 1.96 -28.33
N GLN A 387 -9.07 1.18 -28.84
CA GLN A 387 -9.41 1.21 -30.27
C GLN A 387 -10.10 2.51 -30.68
N ASN A 388 -11.02 3.01 -29.86
CA ASN A 388 -11.80 4.21 -30.18
C ASN A 388 -11.07 5.51 -29.80
N PHE A 389 -10.22 5.47 -28.78
CA PHE A 389 -9.46 6.60 -28.25
C PHE A 389 -7.99 6.18 -28.05
N PRO A 390 -7.22 5.99 -29.11
CA PRO A 390 -5.84 5.51 -29.01
C PRO A 390 -4.97 6.50 -28.25
N LYS A 391 -4.17 5.99 -27.31
CA LYS A 391 -3.19 6.75 -26.55
C LYS A 391 -1.96 5.89 -26.36
N GLU A 392 -0.84 6.34 -26.89
CA GLU A 392 0.45 5.72 -26.61
C GLU A 392 0.82 5.92 -25.14
N ASN A 393 1.54 4.96 -24.57
CA ASN A 393 2.07 5.07 -23.22
C ASN A 393 1.00 5.37 -22.14
N HIS A 394 -0.20 4.78 -22.27
CA HIS A 394 -1.31 4.98 -21.31
C HIS A 394 -1.02 4.35 -19.93
N ARG A 395 -0.23 3.26 -19.90
CA ARG A 395 0.17 2.47 -18.71
C ARG A 395 -0.99 2.10 -17.79
N HIS A 396 -2.18 1.87 -18.33
CA HIS A 396 -3.31 1.39 -17.54
C HIS A 396 -2.95 0.11 -16.81
N ARG A 397 -3.61 -0.16 -15.68
CA ARG A 397 -3.20 -1.22 -14.76
C ARG A 397 -4.34 -2.19 -14.48
N LEU A 398 -3.96 -3.42 -14.25
CA LEU A 398 -4.74 -4.43 -13.54
C LEU A 398 -4.14 -4.56 -12.13
N VAL A 399 -4.99 -4.63 -11.10
CA VAL A 399 -4.56 -5.00 -9.75
C VAL A 399 -4.89 -6.47 -9.55
N HIS A 400 -3.97 -7.20 -8.99
CA HIS A 400 -3.96 -8.65 -8.80
C HIS A 400 -3.70 -9.42 -10.10
N GLY A 401 -4.65 -9.46 -11.04
CA GLY A 401 -4.52 -10.26 -12.25
C GLY A 401 -4.28 -11.74 -11.93
N GLN A 402 -4.96 -12.24 -10.89
CA GLN A 402 -4.60 -13.47 -10.17
C GLN A 402 -4.91 -14.73 -10.96
N VAL A 403 -6.10 -14.80 -11.57
CA VAL A 403 -6.55 -15.95 -12.36
C VAL A 403 -6.70 -15.55 -13.81
N GLY A 404 -6.15 -16.38 -14.71
CA GLY A 404 -6.27 -16.14 -16.13
C GLY A 404 -5.93 -17.38 -16.95
N ASN A 405 -5.58 -17.17 -18.21
CA ASN A 405 -5.07 -18.18 -19.12
C ASN A 405 -4.14 -17.52 -20.15
N LEU A 406 -3.44 -18.33 -20.94
CA LEU A 406 -2.46 -17.83 -21.89
C LEU A 406 -3.04 -16.86 -22.93
N GLU A 407 -4.31 -17.03 -23.32
CA GLU A 407 -4.98 -16.12 -24.26
C GLU A 407 -5.18 -14.74 -23.65
N LEU A 408 -5.73 -14.68 -22.43
CA LEU A 408 -5.93 -13.42 -21.69
C LEU A 408 -4.58 -12.73 -21.43
N TYR A 409 -3.54 -13.48 -21.08
CA TYR A 409 -2.20 -12.92 -20.83
C TYR A 409 -1.57 -12.32 -22.09
N LYS A 410 -1.75 -12.94 -23.25
CA LYS A 410 -1.34 -12.37 -24.55
C LYS A 410 -2.10 -11.08 -24.88
N ARG A 411 -3.39 -10.99 -24.49
CA ARG A 411 -4.17 -9.74 -24.65
C ARG A 411 -3.63 -8.64 -23.75
N ILE A 412 -3.28 -8.93 -22.49
CA ILE A 412 -2.65 -7.98 -21.56
C ILE A 412 -1.36 -7.41 -22.18
N ALA A 413 -0.49 -8.28 -22.67
CA ALA A 413 0.76 -7.87 -23.32
C ALA A 413 0.51 -7.01 -24.56
N LYS A 414 -0.42 -7.42 -25.44
CA LYS A 414 -0.78 -6.69 -26.65
C LYS A 414 -1.32 -5.30 -26.36
N LEU A 415 -2.09 -5.13 -25.27
CA LEU A 415 -2.65 -3.86 -24.85
C LEU A 415 -1.66 -2.97 -24.10
N GLY A 416 -0.46 -3.44 -23.76
CA GLY A 416 0.53 -2.69 -22.99
C GLY A 416 0.08 -2.38 -21.56
N LEU A 417 -0.74 -3.25 -20.95
CA LEU A 417 -1.20 -3.08 -19.59
C LEU A 417 -0.11 -3.48 -18.59
N ASN A 418 -0.12 -2.83 -17.44
CA ASN A 418 0.71 -3.21 -16.28
C ASN A 418 -0.12 -4.06 -15.31
N ILE A 419 0.56 -4.91 -14.53
CA ILE A 419 -0.09 -5.66 -13.45
C ILE A 419 0.59 -5.37 -12.12
N ASN A 420 -0.22 -4.94 -11.13
CA ASN A 420 0.20 -4.86 -9.74
C ASN A 420 -0.03 -6.24 -9.09
N ILE A 421 1.03 -7.01 -8.89
CA ILE A 421 0.95 -8.35 -8.29
C ILE A 421 1.16 -8.28 -6.77
N GLN A 422 0.58 -9.23 -6.03
CA GLN A 422 0.77 -9.39 -4.58
C GLN A 422 1.48 -10.72 -4.30
N PRO A 423 2.81 -10.76 -4.34
CA PRO A 423 3.54 -12.02 -4.18
C PRO A 423 3.30 -12.72 -2.85
N ALA A 424 3.19 -11.97 -1.75
CA ALA A 424 3.01 -12.53 -0.41
C ALA A 424 1.66 -13.26 -0.25
N SER A 425 0.62 -12.85 -1.00
CA SER A 425 -0.71 -13.49 -0.93
C SER A 425 -0.72 -14.97 -1.37
N THR A 426 0.34 -15.45 -2.00
CA THR A 426 0.48 -16.90 -2.25
C THR A 426 0.45 -17.73 -0.98
N SER A 427 0.81 -17.16 0.18
CA SER A 427 0.72 -17.87 1.47
C SER A 427 -0.72 -18.20 1.85
N THR A 428 -1.66 -17.31 1.54
CA THR A 428 -3.08 -17.52 1.80
C THR A 428 -3.79 -18.22 0.64
N ASP A 429 -3.31 -18.04 -0.58
CA ASP A 429 -3.95 -18.57 -1.80
C ASP A 429 -3.58 -20.02 -2.12
N ILE A 430 -2.31 -20.39 -2.02
CA ILE A 430 -1.85 -21.75 -2.39
C ILE A 430 -2.69 -22.85 -1.74
N PRO A 431 -3.04 -22.78 -0.43
CA PRO A 431 -3.81 -23.84 0.23
C PRO A 431 -5.22 -24.05 -0.34
N ILE A 432 -5.80 -23.07 -1.02
CA ILE A 432 -7.21 -23.10 -1.46
C ILE A 432 -7.41 -23.15 -2.98
N MET A 433 -6.36 -22.84 -3.76
CA MET A 433 -6.51 -22.61 -5.21
C MET A 433 -6.98 -23.85 -5.98
N GLU A 434 -6.43 -25.02 -5.69
CA GLU A 434 -6.82 -26.24 -6.39
C GLU A 434 -8.27 -26.65 -6.08
N ASP A 435 -8.70 -26.48 -4.83
CA ASP A 435 -10.09 -26.73 -4.43
C ASP A 435 -11.06 -25.76 -5.14
N ARG A 436 -10.67 -24.47 -5.24
CA ARG A 436 -11.48 -23.42 -5.87
C ARG A 436 -11.62 -23.59 -7.38
N LEU A 437 -10.53 -23.98 -8.04
CA LEU A 437 -10.39 -23.85 -9.49
C LEU A 437 -10.14 -25.18 -10.22
N GLY A 438 -9.78 -26.26 -9.52
CA GLY A 438 -9.36 -27.51 -10.14
C GLY A 438 -8.22 -27.28 -11.14
N SER A 439 -8.31 -27.84 -12.35
CA SER A 439 -7.28 -27.72 -13.38
C SER A 439 -7.02 -26.28 -13.87
N ARG A 440 -7.89 -25.34 -13.60
CA ARG A 440 -7.70 -23.91 -13.95
C ARG A 440 -6.64 -23.25 -13.08
N ALA A 441 -6.32 -23.81 -11.90
CA ALA A 441 -5.32 -23.29 -10.97
C ALA A 441 -3.90 -23.21 -11.56
N LYS A 442 -3.60 -23.95 -12.62
CA LYS A 442 -2.26 -23.99 -13.22
C LYS A 442 -1.76 -22.66 -13.80
N TYR A 443 -2.66 -21.73 -14.11
CA TYR A 443 -2.34 -20.40 -14.63
C TYR A 443 -2.56 -19.29 -13.60
N CYS A 444 -2.82 -19.63 -12.35
CA CYS A 444 -2.90 -18.61 -11.29
C CYS A 444 -1.51 -18.10 -10.94
N HIS A 445 -1.41 -16.79 -10.72
CA HIS A 445 -0.14 -16.12 -10.42
C HIS A 445 0.96 -16.51 -11.44
N ALA A 446 0.67 -16.40 -12.73
CA ALA A 446 1.53 -16.85 -13.84
C ALA A 446 2.64 -15.82 -14.15
N TRP A 447 3.50 -15.55 -13.17
CA TRP A 447 4.46 -14.44 -13.22
C TRP A 447 5.59 -14.66 -14.22
N ARG A 448 6.07 -15.91 -14.38
CA ARG A 448 7.06 -16.23 -15.42
C ARG A 448 6.46 -16.05 -16.81
N THR A 449 5.28 -16.63 -17.02
CA THR A 449 4.55 -16.52 -18.30
C THR A 449 4.31 -15.05 -18.67
N LEU A 450 3.85 -14.22 -17.74
CA LEU A 450 3.61 -12.79 -17.97
C LEU A 450 4.91 -12.02 -18.24
N THR A 451 5.98 -12.32 -17.50
CA THR A 451 7.31 -11.72 -17.72
C THR A 451 7.86 -12.07 -19.11
N ASP A 452 7.74 -13.32 -19.54
CA ASP A 452 8.19 -13.78 -20.86
C ASP A 452 7.38 -13.15 -22.01
N LEU A 453 6.12 -12.79 -21.75
CA LEU A 453 5.28 -12.03 -22.68
C LEU A 453 5.61 -10.51 -22.70
N GLY A 454 6.54 -10.04 -21.86
CA GLY A 454 6.93 -8.63 -21.77
C GLY A 454 5.96 -7.74 -21.01
N VAL A 455 5.05 -8.31 -20.20
CA VAL A 455 4.15 -7.54 -19.34
C VAL A 455 4.96 -6.91 -18.21
N ASN A 456 4.76 -5.62 -17.96
CA ASN A 456 5.36 -4.97 -16.79
C ASN A 456 4.64 -5.41 -15.51
N LEU A 457 5.24 -6.39 -14.81
CA LEU A 457 4.85 -6.77 -13.48
C LEU A 457 5.49 -5.82 -12.47
N ASN A 458 4.71 -5.31 -11.55
CA ASN A 458 5.20 -4.50 -10.44
C ASN A 458 4.55 -4.99 -9.14
N ALA A 459 5.38 -5.19 -8.11
CA ALA A 459 4.96 -5.90 -6.93
C ALA A 459 4.43 -4.98 -5.84
N SER A 460 3.63 -5.54 -4.96
CA SER A 460 2.97 -4.85 -3.86
C SER A 460 2.65 -5.80 -2.71
N SER A 461 2.35 -5.22 -1.55
CA SER A 461 1.93 -5.95 -0.36
C SER A 461 0.42 -6.01 -0.20
N ASP A 462 -0.30 -5.01 -0.71
CA ASP A 462 -1.73 -4.82 -0.39
C ASP A 462 -1.97 -4.61 1.12
N ILE A 463 -0.99 -4.01 1.83
CA ILE A 463 -1.11 -3.80 3.28
C ILE A 463 -2.39 -3.05 3.64
N PRO A 464 -3.06 -3.43 4.75
CA PRO A 464 -2.69 -4.42 5.77
C PRO A 464 -3.14 -5.86 5.48
N VAL A 465 -3.47 -6.20 4.23
CA VAL A 465 -3.90 -7.57 3.87
C VAL A 465 -2.73 -8.54 4.03
N GLU A 466 -1.55 -8.16 3.53
CA GLU A 466 -0.34 -8.98 3.61
C GLU A 466 0.82 -8.22 4.29
N THR A 467 1.91 -8.93 4.56
CA THR A 467 3.10 -8.34 5.17
C THR A 467 3.77 -7.31 4.25
N PRO A 468 4.24 -6.16 4.79
CA PRO A 468 5.02 -5.20 4.02
C PRO A 468 6.47 -5.65 3.77
N ASN A 469 6.89 -6.81 4.30
CA ASN A 469 8.24 -7.33 4.12
C ASN A 469 8.46 -7.75 2.65
N VAL A 470 9.18 -6.91 1.91
CA VAL A 470 9.50 -7.13 0.48
C VAL A 470 10.18 -8.48 0.24
N PHE A 471 11.03 -8.95 1.17
CA PHE A 471 11.74 -10.21 1.00
C PHE A 471 10.85 -11.45 1.18
N CYS A 472 9.74 -11.34 1.88
CA CYS A 472 8.69 -12.37 1.88
C CYS A 472 8.04 -12.47 0.48
N GLY A 473 7.76 -11.35 -0.16
CA GLY A 473 7.26 -11.34 -1.55
C GLY A 473 8.29 -11.85 -2.56
N ILE A 474 9.56 -11.47 -2.44
CA ILE A 474 10.65 -11.99 -3.28
C ILE A 474 10.78 -13.51 -3.11
N TYR A 475 10.74 -14.00 -1.87
CA TYR A 475 10.73 -15.45 -1.60
C TYR A 475 9.61 -16.16 -2.35
N ALA A 476 8.39 -15.63 -2.26
CA ALA A 476 7.21 -16.23 -2.88
C ALA A 476 7.34 -16.35 -4.41
N VAL A 477 7.82 -15.31 -5.11
CA VAL A 477 7.98 -15.37 -6.58
C VAL A 477 9.16 -16.22 -7.03
N VAL A 478 10.21 -16.31 -6.21
CA VAL A 478 11.43 -17.09 -6.53
C VAL A 478 11.28 -18.57 -6.22
N THR A 479 10.64 -18.90 -5.10
CA THR A 479 10.50 -20.30 -4.65
C THR A 479 9.18 -20.94 -5.02
N ARG A 480 8.10 -20.14 -5.15
CA ARG A 480 6.71 -20.60 -5.29
C ARG A 480 6.23 -21.42 -4.08
N LYS A 481 6.82 -21.18 -2.92
CA LYS A 481 6.44 -21.79 -1.65
C LYS A 481 5.57 -20.86 -0.81
N CYS A 482 4.75 -21.48 0.02
CA CYS A 482 3.96 -20.79 1.03
C CYS A 482 4.84 -20.55 2.27
N LEU A 483 4.88 -19.32 2.78
CA LEU A 483 5.62 -18.97 3.99
C LEU A 483 5.04 -19.63 5.24
N ASP A 484 3.70 -19.62 5.34
CA ASP A 484 2.97 -20.10 6.52
C ASP A 484 2.78 -21.63 6.51
N HIS A 485 3.01 -22.27 5.34
CA HIS A 485 2.89 -23.70 5.13
C HIS A 485 4.13 -24.25 4.42
N PRO A 486 5.31 -24.22 5.07
CA PRO A 486 6.58 -24.63 4.46
C PRO A 486 6.63 -26.12 4.09
N GLU A 487 5.72 -26.94 4.64
CA GLU A 487 5.55 -28.35 4.31
C GLU A 487 4.95 -28.58 2.90
N LEU A 488 4.29 -27.57 2.33
CA LEU A 488 3.72 -27.70 0.99
C LEU A 488 4.80 -27.64 -0.09
N ALA A 489 4.62 -28.44 -1.13
CA ALA A 489 5.51 -28.41 -2.30
C ALA A 489 5.40 -27.04 -3.01
N PRO A 490 6.45 -26.63 -3.74
CA PRO A 490 6.38 -25.44 -4.59
C PRO A 490 5.21 -25.50 -5.58
N TRP A 491 4.32 -24.53 -5.53
CA TRP A 491 3.12 -24.50 -6.36
C TRP A 491 3.40 -23.86 -7.74
N ASN A 492 3.00 -24.54 -8.83
CA ASN A 492 3.31 -24.11 -10.19
C ASN A 492 4.80 -23.69 -10.36
N PRO A 493 5.77 -24.59 -10.10
CA PRO A 493 7.20 -24.23 -10.02
C PRO A 493 7.79 -23.73 -11.35
N HIS A 494 7.08 -23.90 -12.48
CA HIS A 494 7.45 -23.35 -13.77
C HIS A 494 7.21 -21.83 -13.87
N GLU A 495 6.47 -21.24 -12.93
CA GLU A 495 6.18 -19.81 -12.86
C GLU A 495 7.17 -19.03 -11.95
N LYS A 496 8.29 -19.66 -11.56
CA LYS A 496 9.37 -19.01 -10.82
C LYS A 496 10.02 -17.90 -11.65
N VAL A 497 10.41 -16.82 -10.97
CA VAL A 497 11.27 -15.77 -11.52
C VAL A 497 12.60 -15.74 -10.78
N THR A 498 13.59 -15.04 -11.32
CA THR A 498 14.88 -14.84 -10.64
C THR A 498 14.78 -13.76 -9.56
N VAL A 499 15.71 -13.75 -8.60
CA VAL A 499 15.79 -12.70 -7.58
C VAL A 499 15.95 -11.32 -8.21
N MET A 500 16.73 -11.21 -9.29
CA MET A 500 16.93 -9.93 -9.99
C MET A 500 15.65 -9.43 -10.67
N GLU A 501 14.86 -10.31 -11.26
CA GLU A 501 13.54 -9.94 -11.81
C GLU A 501 12.60 -9.51 -10.69
N ALA A 502 12.58 -10.23 -9.58
CA ALA A 502 11.77 -9.88 -8.40
C ALA A 502 12.17 -8.51 -7.83
N LEU A 503 13.47 -8.20 -7.71
CA LEU A 503 13.94 -6.88 -7.29
C LEU A 503 13.47 -5.77 -8.25
N LYS A 504 13.46 -6.02 -9.56
CA LYS A 504 12.92 -5.06 -10.54
C LYS A 504 11.42 -4.84 -10.36
N PHE A 505 10.65 -5.86 -9.98
CA PHE A 505 9.22 -5.71 -9.71
C PHE A 505 8.95 -4.71 -8.56
N TYR A 506 9.80 -4.71 -7.54
CA TYR A 506 9.73 -3.81 -6.39
C TYR A 506 10.47 -2.48 -6.56
N THR A 507 11.10 -2.21 -7.71
CA THR A 507 11.90 -1.01 -7.93
C THR A 507 11.52 -0.30 -9.24
N ILE A 508 12.30 -0.52 -10.31
CA ILE A 508 12.16 0.19 -11.59
C ILE A 508 10.82 -0.06 -12.28
N ASN A 509 10.24 -1.27 -12.14
CA ASN A 509 8.95 -1.57 -12.74
C ASN A 509 7.80 -0.82 -12.06
N GLY A 510 7.88 -0.62 -10.73
CA GLY A 510 6.95 0.22 -9.98
C GLY A 510 7.05 1.69 -10.39
N ALA A 511 8.28 2.20 -10.53
CA ALA A 511 8.52 3.55 -11.03
C ALA A 511 7.98 3.73 -12.46
N TYR A 512 8.22 2.75 -13.35
CA TYR A 512 7.66 2.76 -14.70
C TYR A 512 6.13 2.82 -14.68
N ALA A 513 5.48 2.04 -13.84
CA ALA A 513 4.02 2.03 -13.74
C ALA A 513 3.45 3.40 -13.32
N ALA A 514 4.24 4.26 -12.64
CA ALA A 514 3.88 5.60 -12.20
C ALA A 514 4.39 6.73 -13.13
N PHE A 515 5.02 6.42 -14.27
CA PHE A 515 5.69 7.38 -15.15
C PHE A 515 6.91 8.08 -14.50
N GLU A 516 7.52 7.45 -13.51
CA GLU A 516 8.61 8.01 -12.69
C GLU A 516 9.97 7.30 -12.88
N GLU A 517 10.09 6.42 -13.87
CA GLU A 517 11.32 5.67 -14.14
C GLU A 517 12.52 6.55 -14.50
N ASN A 518 12.28 7.79 -14.91
CA ASN A 518 13.34 8.75 -15.21
C ASN A 518 13.82 9.51 -13.98
N ILE A 519 13.09 9.42 -12.86
CA ILE A 519 13.41 10.17 -11.63
C ILE A 519 13.75 9.27 -10.44
N LYS A 520 13.35 7.99 -10.45
CA LYS A 520 13.65 7.01 -9.38
C LYS A 520 13.57 5.56 -9.87
N GLY A 521 13.71 4.58 -8.97
CA GLY A 521 13.59 3.15 -9.24
C GLY A 521 14.89 2.49 -9.76
N SER A 522 15.94 3.25 -10.00
CA SER A 522 17.29 2.74 -10.27
C SER A 522 18.35 3.69 -9.69
N ILE A 523 19.53 3.14 -9.34
CA ILE A 523 20.66 3.94 -8.85
C ILE A 523 21.45 4.42 -10.07
N THR A 524 21.01 5.55 -10.62
CA THR A 524 21.57 6.16 -11.83
C THR A 524 21.72 7.65 -11.62
N GLU A 525 22.77 8.23 -12.18
CA GLU A 525 23.09 9.66 -12.04
C GLU A 525 21.89 10.54 -12.43
N GLY A 526 21.61 11.57 -11.62
CA GLY A 526 20.51 12.53 -11.77
C GLY A 526 19.18 12.09 -11.18
N LYS A 527 19.01 10.81 -10.83
CA LYS A 527 17.81 10.32 -10.16
C LYS A 527 17.83 10.62 -8.66
N LEU A 528 16.66 10.51 -8.05
CA LEU A 528 16.49 10.65 -6.61
C LEU A 528 17.35 9.61 -5.86
N ALA A 529 17.99 10.05 -4.79
CA ALA A 529 18.83 9.21 -3.95
C ALA A 529 17.96 8.43 -2.94
N ASP A 530 17.11 7.56 -3.46
CA ASP A 530 16.28 6.62 -2.69
C ASP A 530 16.92 5.24 -2.79
N MET A 531 17.42 4.71 -1.66
CA MET A 531 18.20 3.48 -1.62
C MET A 531 17.95 2.69 -0.35
N VAL A 532 18.20 1.39 -0.43
CA VAL A 532 18.12 0.45 0.72
C VAL A 532 19.46 -0.24 0.90
N ILE A 533 19.97 -0.22 2.12
CA ILE A 533 21.17 -0.96 2.53
C ILE A 533 20.70 -2.25 3.19
N LEU A 534 21.21 -3.39 2.71
CA LEU A 534 20.84 -4.72 3.16
C LEU A 534 21.99 -5.38 3.92
N ASP A 535 21.66 -6.18 4.93
CA ASP A 535 22.63 -6.93 5.74
C ASP A 535 23.36 -8.03 4.96
N ARG A 536 22.76 -8.52 3.89
CA ARG A 536 23.30 -9.58 3.02
C ARG A 536 22.85 -9.41 1.57
N ASP A 537 23.54 -10.11 0.66
CA ASP A 537 23.22 -10.08 -0.76
C ASP A 537 22.05 -11.02 -1.12
N PRO A 538 20.87 -10.51 -1.49
CA PRO A 538 19.72 -11.33 -1.82
C PRO A 538 19.93 -12.20 -3.06
N CYS A 539 20.88 -11.85 -3.95
CA CYS A 539 21.22 -12.65 -5.11
C CYS A 539 22.22 -13.80 -4.80
N ALA A 540 22.82 -13.79 -3.62
CA ALA A 540 23.84 -14.76 -3.21
C ALA A 540 23.39 -15.70 -2.06
N VAL A 541 22.34 -15.34 -1.32
CA VAL A 541 21.79 -16.20 -0.25
C VAL A 541 21.02 -17.38 -0.83
N ASP A 542 20.89 -18.45 -0.05
CA ASP A 542 19.94 -19.52 -0.39
C ASP A 542 18.53 -18.91 -0.48
N PRO A 543 17.74 -19.26 -1.53
CA PRO A 543 16.37 -18.77 -1.62
C PRO A 543 15.51 -18.99 -0.37
N GLU A 544 15.76 -20.04 0.42
CA GLU A 544 15.08 -20.29 1.70
C GLU A 544 15.45 -19.28 2.81
N ASP A 545 16.53 -18.54 2.62
CA ASP A 545 16.97 -17.49 3.56
C ASP A 545 16.53 -16.08 3.13
N LEU A 546 15.88 -15.93 1.98
CA LEU A 546 15.38 -14.62 1.51
C LEU A 546 14.51 -13.89 2.54
N PRO A 547 13.55 -14.53 3.26
CA PRO A 547 12.76 -13.85 4.28
C PRO A 547 13.57 -13.34 5.49
N LYS A 548 14.81 -13.81 5.65
CA LYS A 548 15.74 -13.40 6.72
C LYS A 548 16.63 -12.22 6.32
N VAL A 549 16.59 -11.77 5.07
CA VAL A 549 17.28 -10.55 4.63
C VAL A 549 16.68 -9.37 5.34
N GLN A 550 17.53 -8.54 5.94
CA GLN A 550 17.09 -7.39 6.73
C GLN A 550 17.59 -6.08 6.13
N VAL A 551 16.78 -5.07 6.30
CA VAL A 551 17.13 -3.69 5.96
C VAL A 551 17.97 -3.10 7.10
N ASP A 552 19.22 -2.78 6.82
CA ASP A 552 20.12 -2.09 7.76
C ASP A 552 19.83 -0.59 7.79
N ALA A 553 19.56 0.01 6.62
CA ALA A 553 19.18 1.41 6.54
C ALA A 553 18.35 1.69 5.28
N THR A 554 17.49 2.70 5.37
CA THR A 554 16.73 3.26 4.24
C THR A 554 17.13 4.70 4.04
N ILE A 555 17.49 5.05 2.81
CA ILE A 555 17.84 6.40 2.37
C ILE A 555 16.71 6.90 1.48
N LEU A 556 16.19 8.09 1.78
CA LEU A 556 15.13 8.76 1.04
C LEU A 556 15.57 10.20 0.75
N GLY A 557 15.64 10.57 -0.52
CA GLY A 557 16.10 11.90 -0.92
C GLY A 557 17.49 12.24 -0.38
N GLY A 558 18.40 11.26 -0.32
CA GLY A 558 19.78 11.44 0.16
C GLY A 558 19.97 11.45 1.68
N GLU A 559 18.88 11.34 2.46
CA GLU A 559 18.93 11.31 3.93
C GLU A 559 18.66 9.90 4.46
N ILE A 560 19.40 9.49 5.51
CA ILE A 560 19.13 8.22 6.20
C ILE A 560 17.91 8.43 7.09
N VAL A 561 16.77 7.89 6.66
CA VAL A 561 15.46 8.04 7.35
C VAL A 561 15.11 6.86 8.26
N TYR A 562 15.78 5.74 8.07
CA TYR A 562 15.71 4.58 8.95
C TYR A 562 17.09 3.93 9.06
N GLN A 563 17.44 3.50 10.25
CA GLN A 563 18.64 2.71 10.51
C GLN A 563 18.31 1.67 11.60
N ARG A 564 18.60 0.41 11.30
CA ARG A 564 18.47 -0.69 12.27
C ARG A 564 19.51 -0.52 13.39
N ASN A 565 19.07 -0.66 14.63
CA ASN A 565 19.91 -0.60 15.84
C ASN A 565 20.85 -1.81 15.95
#